data_ff3de343140a2fb63b7d770bee213311
#
_entry.id   ff3de343140a2fb63b7d770bee213311
#
_cell.length_a   1.000
_cell.length_b   1.000
_cell.length_c   1.000
_cell.angle_alpha   90.00
_cell.angle_beta   90.00
_cell.angle_gamma   90.00
#
_symmetry.space_group_name_H-M   'P 1'
#
loop_
_entity.id
_entity.type
_entity.pdbx_description
1 polymer ?
#
loop_
_entity_poly.entity_id
_entity_poly.type
_entity_poly.pdbx_seq_one_letter_code
_entity_poly.pdbx_strand_id
1 'polypeptide(L)'
;MELPVHKHLIIRTEVNNPPGKDKQEYIKDWFRTLVKDIDMKLLAGPYCEYVDVPGNEGLTCVCIIETSHIAMHVWDAQKPALIQLDVYTCGPFKPIVVMDKLKEFDPVSMHWKYLDRETDLKTVDIGIWRESSSWPNKEQLNNG
;
A
#
# COMPACT_ATOMS: atom_id res chain seq x y z
N MET A 1 13.27 16.33 -23.55
CA MET A 1 13.52 15.32 -22.52
C MET A 1 12.33 15.29 -21.56
N GLU A 2 11.74 14.14 -21.41
CA GLU A 2 10.65 13.96 -20.46
C GLU A 2 11.19 14.03 -19.03
N LEU A 3 10.44 14.70 -18.16
CA LEU A 3 10.75 14.67 -16.74
C LEU A 3 10.43 13.30 -16.17
N PRO A 4 11.24 12.77 -15.24
CA PRO A 4 10.90 11.51 -14.60
C PRO A 4 9.59 11.62 -13.83
N VAL A 5 8.85 10.51 -13.81
CA VAL A 5 7.60 10.41 -13.03
C VAL A 5 7.97 9.83 -11.66
N HIS A 6 7.55 10.52 -10.60
CA HIS A 6 7.75 10.05 -9.23
C HIS A 6 6.44 10.21 -8.48
N LYS A 7 5.81 9.10 -8.17
CA LYS A 7 4.52 9.06 -7.47
C LYS A 7 4.65 8.29 -6.17
N HIS A 8 3.97 8.74 -5.15
CA HIS A 8 4.01 8.12 -3.83
C HIS A 8 2.61 8.04 -3.26
N LEU A 9 2.10 6.83 -3.10
CA LEU A 9 0.81 6.56 -2.47
C LEU A 9 1.06 6.11 -1.03
N ILE A 10 0.45 6.80 -0.08
CA ILE A 10 0.54 6.49 1.34
C ILE A 10 -0.86 6.15 1.82
N ILE A 11 -1.02 4.97 2.40
CA ILE A 11 -2.32 4.48 2.87
C ILE A 11 -2.23 4.08 4.34
N ARG A 12 -3.22 4.48 5.13
CA ARG A 12 -3.49 3.98 6.45
C ARG A 12 -4.88 3.37 6.44
N THR A 13 -5.00 2.08 6.75
CA THR A 13 -6.29 1.40 6.75
C THR A 13 -6.47 0.54 7.99
N GLU A 14 -7.67 0.54 8.54
CA GLU A 14 -8.04 -0.37 9.61
C GLU A 14 -8.82 -1.53 9.00
N VAL A 15 -8.48 -2.76 9.40
CA VAL A 15 -8.99 -3.97 8.75
C VAL A 15 -9.42 -4.99 9.79
N ASN A 16 -10.44 -5.80 9.43
CA ASN A 16 -10.91 -6.89 10.29
C ASN A 16 -10.13 -8.19 10.10
N ASN A 17 -9.47 -8.36 8.96
CA ASN A 17 -8.80 -9.61 8.60
C ASN A 17 -7.33 -9.36 8.23
N PRO A 18 -6.48 -8.99 9.20
CA PRO A 18 -5.06 -8.72 8.90
C PRO A 18 -4.30 -10.00 8.58
N PRO A 19 -3.25 -9.92 7.75
CA PRO A 19 -2.34 -11.05 7.56
C PRO A 19 -1.52 -11.24 8.84
N GLY A 20 -1.54 -12.45 9.40
CA GLY A 20 -0.84 -12.76 10.63
C GLY A 20 0.52 -13.41 10.39
N LYS A 21 1.12 -13.90 11.49
CA LYS A 21 2.46 -14.48 11.50
C LYS A 21 2.63 -15.63 10.50
N ASP A 22 1.59 -16.41 10.27
CA ASP A 22 1.59 -17.55 9.36
C ASP A 22 1.41 -17.16 7.88
N LYS A 23 1.26 -15.88 7.58
CA LYS A 23 1.00 -15.37 6.24
C LYS A 23 2.20 -14.71 5.55
N GLN A 24 3.41 -14.95 6.04
CA GLN A 24 4.61 -14.31 5.48
C GLN A 24 4.78 -14.64 3.99
N GLU A 25 4.69 -15.92 3.62
CA GLU A 25 4.81 -16.30 2.21
C GLU A 25 3.64 -15.79 1.37
N TYR A 26 2.44 -15.79 1.92
CA TYR A 26 1.28 -15.23 1.26
C TYR A 26 1.48 -13.74 0.94
N ILE A 27 2.00 -12.97 1.89
CA ILE A 27 2.23 -11.54 1.70
C ILE A 27 3.37 -11.28 0.72
N LYS A 28 4.40 -12.12 0.70
CA LYS A 28 5.44 -12.01 -0.33
C LYS A 28 4.83 -12.14 -1.73
N ASP A 29 3.94 -13.11 -1.92
CA ASP A 29 3.24 -13.27 -3.20
C ASP A 29 2.28 -12.11 -3.48
N TRP A 30 1.65 -11.57 -2.45
CA TRP A 30 0.82 -10.37 -2.56
C TRP A 30 1.65 -9.19 -3.10
N PHE A 31 2.87 -9.01 -2.58
CA PHE A 31 3.79 -7.97 -3.07
C PHE A 31 4.19 -8.22 -4.52
N ARG A 32 4.55 -9.45 -4.88
CA ARG A 32 4.94 -9.80 -6.26
C ARG A 32 3.80 -9.50 -7.24
N THR A 33 2.58 -9.85 -6.86
CA THR A 33 1.41 -9.59 -7.67
C THR A 33 1.13 -8.09 -7.78
N LEU A 34 1.25 -7.36 -6.68
CA LEU A 34 1.06 -5.90 -6.70
C LEU A 34 2.07 -5.22 -7.63
N VAL A 35 3.34 -5.60 -7.54
CA VAL A 35 4.39 -5.04 -8.43
C VAL A 35 4.02 -5.23 -9.89
N LYS A 36 3.52 -6.42 -10.23
CA LYS A 36 3.09 -6.74 -11.59
C LYS A 36 1.86 -5.92 -11.99
N ASP A 37 0.88 -5.82 -11.08
CA ASP A 37 -0.38 -5.10 -11.36
C ASP A 37 -0.19 -3.60 -11.59
N ILE A 38 0.83 -3.02 -10.97
CA ILE A 38 1.17 -1.61 -11.21
C ILE A 38 2.26 -1.42 -12.29
N ASP A 39 2.54 -2.49 -13.02
CA ASP A 39 3.46 -2.49 -14.18
C ASP A 39 4.88 -2.06 -13.81
N MET A 40 5.37 -2.54 -12.68
CA MET A 40 6.72 -2.28 -12.20
C MET A 40 7.54 -3.57 -12.23
N LYS A 41 8.84 -3.45 -11.98
CA LYS A 41 9.78 -4.59 -11.95
C LYS A 41 10.36 -4.75 -10.56
N LEU A 42 10.24 -5.96 -10.02
CA LEU A 42 10.85 -6.33 -8.76
C LEU A 42 12.37 -6.42 -8.91
N LEU A 43 13.09 -5.74 -8.03
CA LEU A 43 14.56 -5.76 -8.03
C LEU A 43 15.11 -6.62 -6.90
N ALA A 44 14.52 -6.55 -5.70
CA ALA A 44 14.95 -7.34 -4.55
C ALA A 44 13.80 -7.54 -3.57
N GLY A 45 13.79 -8.68 -2.90
CA GLY A 45 12.73 -9.07 -1.99
C GLY A 45 11.60 -9.80 -2.71
N PRO A 46 10.37 -9.84 -2.17
CA PRO A 46 9.96 -9.22 -0.90
C PRO A 46 10.60 -9.85 0.32
N TYR A 47 10.82 -9.04 1.35
CA TYR A 47 11.30 -9.48 2.65
C TYR A 47 10.19 -9.26 3.66
N CYS A 48 9.88 -10.29 4.45
CA CYS A 48 8.85 -10.23 5.49
C CYS A 48 9.40 -10.74 6.80
N GLU A 49 9.14 -10.00 7.87
CA GLU A 49 9.45 -10.42 9.22
C GLU A 49 8.23 -10.17 10.12
N TYR A 50 7.99 -11.04 11.07
CA TYR A 50 6.96 -10.82 12.08
C TYR A 50 7.61 -10.22 13.33
N VAL A 51 7.09 -9.07 13.74
CA VAL A 51 7.53 -8.41 14.97
C VAL A 51 6.69 -8.97 16.12
N ASP A 52 7.35 -9.55 17.11
CA ASP A 52 6.71 -10.16 18.29
C ASP A 52 7.11 -9.41 19.55
N VAL A 53 6.86 -8.10 19.53
CA VAL A 53 7.16 -7.22 20.67
C VAL A 53 5.84 -6.68 21.19
N PRO A 54 5.57 -6.79 22.51
CA PRO A 54 4.30 -6.29 23.09
C PRO A 54 4.01 -4.86 22.68
N GLY A 55 2.80 -4.66 22.10
CA GLY A 55 2.35 -3.38 21.59
C GLY A 55 2.72 -3.11 20.12
N ASN A 56 3.57 -3.94 19.53
CA ASN A 56 4.02 -3.77 18.14
C ASN A 56 3.89 -5.04 17.30
N GLU A 57 3.07 -5.98 17.74
CA GLU A 57 2.94 -7.26 17.03
C GLU A 57 2.38 -7.07 15.63
N GLY A 58 3.02 -7.70 14.65
CA GLY A 58 2.54 -7.71 13.27
C GLY A 58 3.63 -7.91 12.24
N LEU A 59 3.22 -8.11 10.99
CA LEU A 59 4.13 -8.26 9.86
C LEU A 59 4.71 -6.93 9.44
N THR A 60 5.99 -6.95 9.10
CA THR A 60 6.68 -5.87 8.40
C THR A 60 7.26 -6.44 7.11
N CYS A 61 6.89 -5.87 5.97
CA CYS A 61 7.28 -6.38 4.66
C CYS A 61 7.74 -5.23 3.77
N VAL A 62 8.77 -5.51 2.96
CA VAL A 62 9.32 -4.51 2.05
C VAL A 62 9.83 -5.18 0.80
N CYS A 63 9.71 -4.52 -0.35
CA CYS A 63 10.43 -4.91 -1.54
C CYS A 63 11.05 -3.68 -2.21
N ILE A 64 12.12 -3.93 -2.93
CA ILE A 64 12.77 -2.93 -3.76
C ILE A 64 12.31 -3.18 -5.20
N ILE A 65 11.75 -2.16 -5.81
CA ILE A 65 11.42 -2.19 -7.21
C ILE A 65 12.36 -1.23 -7.95
N GLU A 66 12.39 -1.29 -9.26
CA GLU A 66 13.33 -0.50 -10.04
C GLU A 66 13.18 0.99 -9.70
N THR A 67 14.20 1.55 -9.03
CA THR A 67 14.32 2.93 -8.53
C THR A 67 13.31 3.37 -7.46
N SER A 68 12.64 2.41 -6.80
CA SER A 68 11.54 2.73 -5.86
C SER A 68 11.35 1.60 -4.85
N HIS A 69 10.24 1.64 -4.11
CA HIS A 69 9.98 0.63 -3.08
C HIS A 69 8.49 0.50 -2.77
N ILE A 70 8.14 -0.62 -2.14
CA ILE A 70 6.83 -0.84 -1.50
C ILE A 70 7.11 -1.35 -0.09
N ALA A 71 6.44 -0.78 0.90
CA ALA A 71 6.56 -1.20 2.29
C ALA A 71 5.18 -1.32 2.93
N MET A 72 5.00 -2.37 3.74
CA MET A 72 3.78 -2.60 4.50
C MET A 72 4.13 -2.91 5.94
N HIS A 73 3.39 -2.30 6.87
CA HIS A 73 3.48 -2.58 8.29
C HIS A 73 2.09 -2.91 8.80
N VAL A 74 1.99 -4.00 9.56
CA VAL A 74 0.74 -4.47 10.14
C VAL A 74 0.86 -4.48 11.65
N TRP A 75 -0.16 -3.98 12.34
CA TRP A 75 -0.32 -4.11 13.79
C TRP A 75 -1.58 -4.95 14.01
N ASP A 76 -1.40 -6.22 14.35
CA ASP A 76 -2.48 -7.20 14.39
C ASP A 76 -3.07 -7.46 15.78
N ALA A 77 -2.47 -6.91 16.83
CA ALA A 77 -2.96 -7.11 18.20
C ALA A 77 -4.16 -6.25 18.54
N GLN A 78 -4.32 -5.11 17.88
CA GLN A 78 -5.49 -4.24 18.06
C GLN A 78 -6.64 -4.68 17.15
N LYS A 79 -7.87 -4.28 17.51
CA LYS A 79 -9.07 -4.61 16.70
C LYS A 79 -9.95 -3.37 16.54
N PRO A 80 -10.22 -2.93 15.30
CA PRO A 80 -9.67 -3.50 14.07
C PRO A 80 -8.15 -3.33 13.99
N ALA A 81 -7.51 -4.21 13.25
CA ALA A 81 -6.07 -4.14 13.04
C ALA A 81 -5.69 -2.95 12.16
N LEU A 82 -4.44 -2.52 12.25
CA LEU A 82 -3.95 -1.40 11.45
C LEU A 82 -2.97 -1.89 10.40
N ILE A 83 -3.14 -1.43 9.18
CA ILE A 83 -2.15 -1.59 8.09
C ILE A 83 -1.74 -0.21 7.62
N GLN A 84 -0.43 0.00 7.49
CA GLN A 84 0.12 1.15 6.79
C GLN A 84 0.90 0.64 5.57
N LEU A 85 0.56 1.16 4.40
CA LEU A 85 1.14 0.76 3.13
C LEU A 85 1.66 1.99 2.40
N ASP A 86 2.83 1.85 1.82
CA ASP A 86 3.48 2.94 1.11
C ASP A 86 4.02 2.38 -0.20
N VAL A 87 3.61 2.99 -1.31
CA VAL A 87 3.99 2.59 -2.67
C VAL A 87 4.62 3.80 -3.35
N TYR A 88 5.94 3.76 -3.47
CA TYR A 88 6.71 4.80 -4.17
C TYR A 88 7.23 4.24 -5.48
N THR A 89 6.94 4.93 -6.58
CA THR A 89 7.29 4.47 -7.92
C THR A 89 7.97 5.55 -8.74
N CYS A 90 8.75 5.13 -9.72
CA CYS A 90 9.35 6.01 -10.72
C CYS A 90 8.55 6.00 -12.03
N GLY A 91 7.33 5.49 -12.02
CA GLY A 91 6.43 5.46 -13.17
C GLY A 91 4.99 5.69 -12.75
N PRO A 92 4.10 5.99 -13.70
CA PRO A 92 2.70 6.21 -13.38
C PRO A 92 2.03 4.89 -12.97
N PHE A 93 1.11 4.96 -12.03
CA PHE A 93 0.23 3.84 -11.66
C PHE A 93 -1.10 4.40 -11.17
N LYS A 94 -2.10 3.53 -11.11
CA LYS A 94 -3.44 3.90 -10.65
C LYS A 94 -3.60 3.51 -9.18
N PRO A 95 -3.78 4.47 -8.28
CA PRO A 95 -3.97 4.16 -6.85
C PRO A 95 -5.07 3.15 -6.57
N ILE A 96 -6.15 3.14 -7.37
CA ILE A 96 -7.25 2.19 -7.16
C ILE A 96 -6.80 0.72 -7.28
N VAL A 97 -5.81 0.44 -8.10
CA VAL A 97 -5.27 -0.92 -8.24
C VAL A 97 -4.68 -1.39 -6.90
N VAL A 98 -3.96 -0.52 -6.21
CA VAL A 98 -3.39 -0.80 -4.89
C VAL A 98 -4.50 -0.95 -3.85
N MET A 99 -5.45 -0.02 -3.85
CA MET A 99 -6.56 -0.04 -2.89
C MET A 99 -7.41 -1.30 -3.03
N ASP A 100 -7.70 -1.72 -4.27
CA ASP A 100 -8.49 -2.92 -4.52
C ASP A 100 -7.82 -4.17 -3.96
N LYS A 101 -6.50 -4.24 -3.94
CA LYS A 101 -5.79 -5.37 -3.34
C LYS A 101 -5.95 -5.44 -1.83
N LEU A 102 -6.21 -4.32 -1.18
CA LEU A 102 -6.42 -4.29 0.27
C LEU A 102 -7.79 -4.81 0.68
N LYS A 103 -8.73 -4.97 -0.27
CA LYS A 103 -10.09 -5.45 0.03
C LYS A 103 -10.10 -6.81 0.72
N GLU A 104 -9.16 -7.68 0.41
CA GLU A 104 -9.11 -9.02 1.00
C GLU A 104 -8.87 -9.01 2.51
N PHE A 105 -8.35 -7.91 3.03
CA PHE A 105 -8.13 -7.78 4.48
C PHE A 105 -9.34 -7.18 5.20
N ASP A 106 -10.46 -7.02 4.49
CA ASP A 106 -11.73 -6.53 5.03
C ASP A 106 -11.58 -5.17 5.72
N PRO A 107 -11.25 -4.11 4.98
CA PRO A 107 -11.08 -2.79 5.55
C PRO A 107 -12.41 -2.20 6.06
N VAL A 108 -12.34 -1.45 7.16
CA VAL A 108 -13.45 -0.69 7.72
C VAL A 108 -13.25 0.82 7.59
N SER A 109 -12.01 1.24 7.36
CA SER A 109 -11.68 2.64 7.09
C SER A 109 -10.39 2.69 6.27
N MET A 110 -10.21 3.76 5.53
CA MET A 110 -9.00 3.95 4.76
C MET A 110 -8.75 5.45 4.58
N HIS A 111 -7.54 5.87 4.89
CA HIS A 111 -7.05 7.22 4.63
C HIS A 111 -5.92 7.10 3.61
N TRP A 112 -5.90 7.97 2.61
CA TRP A 112 -4.81 7.94 1.63
C TRP A 112 -4.36 9.33 1.24
N LYS A 113 -3.13 9.40 0.77
CA LYS A 113 -2.54 10.58 0.18
C LYS A 113 -1.70 10.14 -1.00
N TYR A 114 -1.92 10.76 -2.14
CA TYR A 114 -1.18 10.48 -3.37
C TYR A 114 -0.37 11.71 -3.73
N LEU A 115 0.95 11.54 -3.75
CA LEU A 115 1.89 12.63 -3.92
C LEU A 115 2.60 12.55 -5.25
N ASP A 116 2.78 13.70 -5.85
CA ASP A 116 3.69 13.91 -6.97
C ASP A 116 5.01 14.40 -6.37
N ARG A 117 6.10 13.72 -6.65
CA ARG A 117 7.42 14.03 -6.10
C ARG A 117 8.44 14.44 -7.15
N GLU A 118 7.98 14.79 -8.35
CA GLU A 118 8.91 15.17 -9.45
C GLU A 118 9.68 16.44 -9.13
N THR A 119 9.03 17.47 -8.59
CA THR A 119 9.66 18.76 -8.32
C THR A 119 9.49 19.21 -6.86
N ASP A 120 8.40 18.82 -6.22
CA ASP A 120 8.11 19.13 -4.84
C ASP A 120 7.32 17.95 -4.23
N LEU A 121 6.59 18.14 -3.15
CA LEU A 121 5.76 17.12 -2.54
C LEU A 121 4.29 17.48 -2.70
N LYS A 122 3.89 17.73 -3.93
CA LYS A 122 2.54 18.16 -4.24
C LYS A 122 1.53 17.04 -3.98
N THR A 123 0.48 17.34 -3.22
CA THR A 123 -0.65 16.44 -3.05
C THR A 123 -1.49 16.44 -4.32
N VAL A 124 -1.60 15.29 -4.98
CA VAL A 124 -2.41 15.09 -6.17
C VAL A 124 -3.82 14.68 -5.77
N ASP A 125 -3.92 13.79 -4.78
CA ASP A 125 -5.20 13.32 -4.27
C ASP A 125 -5.07 13.00 -2.78
N ILE A 126 -6.17 13.22 -2.05
CA ILE A 126 -6.26 12.90 -0.63
C ILE A 126 -7.69 12.50 -0.34
N GLY A 127 -7.88 11.46 0.46
CA GLY A 127 -9.22 11.00 0.75
C GLY A 127 -9.34 10.17 1.99
N ILE A 128 -10.60 9.95 2.37
CA ILE A 128 -10.99 9.10 3.48
C ILE A 128 -12.17 8.27 2.99
N TRP A 129 -12.10 6.97 3.25
CA TRP A 129 -13.20 6.06 3.02
C TRP A 129 -13.58 5.38 4.32
N ARG A 130 -14.87 5.14 4.50
CA ARG A 130 -15.41 4.35 5.62
C ARG A 130 -16.37 3.32 5.08
N GLU A 131 -16.54 2.21 5.80
CA GLU A 131 -17.36 1.07 5.34
C GLU A 131 -18.83 1.42 5.09
N SER A 132 -19.32 2.53 5.67
CA SER A 132 -20.68 3.02 5.40
C SER A 132 -20.83 3.70 4.04
N SER A 133 -19.73 3.93 3.32
CA SER A 133 -19.70 4.62 2.03
C SER A 133 -19.33 3.65 0.91
N SER A 134 -19.60 4.05 -0.33
CA SER A 134 -19.16 3.30 -1.50
C SER A 134 -17.64 3.28 -1.60
N TRP A 135 -17.09 2.16 -2.01
CA TRP A 135 -15.66 2.03 -2.26
C TRP A 135 -15.19 3.06 -3.30
N PRO A 136 -14.02 3.66 -3.14
CA PRO A 136 -13.50 4.61 -4.13
C PRO A 136 -13.49 3.99 -5.52
N ASN A 137 -13.78 4.80 -6.53
CA ASN A 137 -13.85 4.33 -7.90
C ASN A 137 -12.71 4.91 -8.76
N LYS A 138 -12.55 4.33 -9.93
CA LYS A 138 -11.51 4.69 -10.89
C LYS A 138 -11.49 6.17 -11.25
N GLU A 139 -12.67 6.77 -11.43
CA GLU A 139 -12.76 8.16 -11.89
C GLU A 139 -12.24 9.14 -10.87
N GLN A 140 -12.53 8.89 -9.59
CA GLN A 140 -12.08 9.75 -8.50
C GLN A 140 -10.56 9.74 -8.34
N LEU A 141 -9.90 8.62 -8.64
CA LEU A 141 -8.48 8.42 -8.38
C LEU A 141 -7.59 8.55 -9.62
N ASN A 142 -8.19 8.74 -10.80
CA ASN A 142 -7.45 8.88 -12.05
C ASN A 142 -7.27 10.34 -12.48
N ASN A 143 -7.74 11.29 -11.70
CA ASN A 143 -7.70 12.71 -12.02
C ASN A 143 -6.46 13.40 -11.43
N GLY A 144 -5.43 12.65 -11.18
CA GLY A 144 -4.22 13.19 -10.63
C GLY A 144 -3.08 13.34 -11.61
#